data_09a7376db668d1bc215a9b0ff989a3a7
#
_entry.id   09a7376db668d1bc215a9b0ff989a3a7
#
_cell.length_a   1.000
_cell.length_b   1.000
_cell.length_c   1.000
_cell.angle_alpha   90.00
_cell.angle_beta   90.00
_cell.angle_gamma   90.00
#
_symmetry.space_group_name_H-M   'P 1'
#
loop_
_entity.id
_entity.type
_entity.pdbx_description
1 polymer ?
#
loop_
_entity_poly.entity_id
_entity_poly.type
_entity_poly.pdbx_seq_one_letter_code
_entity_poly.pdbx_strand_id
1 'polypeptide(L)'
;MVPDMNIPIKRRLVIFWENNIVGNYDLLEDGDELFTYDFEYLKSQYAVPISHALPLRADPYGKRQLRPFFAGLLPEESQRQRIASFLGLSESDDFSLLEAIGGECAGALTILALLQS
;
A
#
# COMPACT_ATOMS: atom_id res chain seq x y z
N MET A 1 -10.03 17.46 -4.74
CA MET A 1 -11.19 16.78 -5.33
C MET A 1 -11.46 15.49 -4.61
N VAL A 2 -12.68 15.27 -4.21
CA VAL A 2 -13.05 14.03 -3.53
C VAL A 2 -13.01 12.88 -4.51
N PRO A 3 -12.38 11.75 -4.15
CA PRO A 3 -12.40 10.59 -5.04
C PRO A 3 -13.83 10.17 -5.35
N ASP A 4 -14.02 9.61 -6.52
CA ASP A 4 -15.33 9.09 -6.90
C ASP A 4 -15.64 7.88 -6.02
N MET A 5 -16.58 8.05 -5.10
CA MET A 5 -16.92 6.99 -4.15
C MET A 5 -17.70 5.85 -4.78
N ASN A 6 -18.07 6.01 -6.05
CA ASN A 6 -18.78 4.97 -6.77
C ASN A 6 -17.85 3.96 -7.44
N ILE A 7 -16.53 4.21 -7.42
CA ILE A 7 -15.58 3.26 -8.01
C ILE A 7 -15.27 2.19 -6.98
N PRO A 8 -15.60 0.92 -7.29
CA PRO A 8 -15.36 -0.15 -6.32
C PRO A 8 -13.89 -0.42 -6.11
N ILE A 9 -13.58 -0.91 -4.93
CA ILE A 9 -12.23 -1.37 -4.60
C ILE A 9 -12.10 -2.79 -5.13
N LYS A 10 -11.09 -3.01 -5.97
CA LYS A 10 -10.82 -4.32 -6.52
C LYS A 10 -10.02 -5.18 -5.54
N ARG A 11 -8.99 -4.57 -4.93
CA ARG A 11 -8.14 -5.27 -3.96
C ARG A 11 -7.70 -4.27 -2.91
N ARG A 12 -7.52 -4.76 -1.69
CA ARG A 12 -7.09 -3.92 -0.57
C ARG A 12 -5.94 -4.57 0.16
N LEU A 13 -4.90 -3.77 0.42
CA LEU A 13 -3.81 -4.17 1.30
C LEU A 13 -3.90 -3.34 2.57
N VAL A 14 -3.80 -3.99 3.71
CA VAL A 14 -3.78 -3.30 5.00
C VAL A 14 -2.33 -3.14 5.43
N ILE A 15 -1.97 -1.92 5.80
CA ILE A 15 -0.61 -1.59 6.19
C ILE A 15 -0.57 -1.49 7.71
N PHE A 16 0.36 -2.23 8.31
CA PHE A 16 0.57 -2.23 9.75
C PHE A 16 1.94 -1.64 10.07
N TRP A 17 2.01 -0.94 11.18
CA TRP A 17 3.26 -0.58 11.82
C TRP A 17 3.33 -1.35 13.11
N GLU A 18 4.20 -2.36 13.14
CA GLU A 18 4.21 -3.36 14.19
C GLU A 18 2.83 -4.02 14.24
N ASN A 19 2.05 -3.84 15.30
CA ASN A 19 0.74 -4.46 15.42
C ASN A 19 -0.41 -3.48 15.23
N ASN A 20 -0.11 -2.26 14.78
CA ASN A 20 -1.12 -1.21 14.65
C ASN A 20 -1.47 -1.00 13.18
N ILE A 21 -2.75 -0.93 12.88
CA ILE A 21 -3.21 -0.62 11.52
C ILE A 21 -2.91 0.84 11.25
N VAL A 22 -2.14 1.09 10.19
CA VAL A 22 -1.78 2.46 9.78
C VAL A 22 -2.74 2.97 8.72
N GLY A 23 -3.14 2.11 7.80
CA GLY A 23 -4.02 2.52 6.72
C GLY A 23 -4.24 1.43 5.70
N ASN A 24 -4.90 1.82 4.61
CA ASN A 24 -5.27 0.91 3.53
C ASN A 24 -4.69 1.41 2.22
N TYR A 25 -4.13 0.47 1.46
CA TYR A 25 -3.64 0.74 0.11
C TYR A 25 -4.53 -0.03 -0.85
N ASP A 26 -5.33 0.70 -1.61
CA ASP A 26 -6.41 0.13 -2.41
C ASP A 26 -6.12 0.23 -3.89
N LEU A 27 -6.37 -0.86 -4.61
CA LEU A 27 -6.42 -0.87 -6.06
C LEU A 27 -7.89 -0.83 -6.45
N LEU A 28 -8.26 0.19 -7.26
CA LEU A 28 -9.64 0.38 -7.69
C LEU A 28 -9.90 -0.36 -8.99
N GLU A 29 -11.18 -0.58 -9.29
CA GLU A 29 -11.58 -1.30 -10.50
C GLU A 29 -11.13 -0.59 -11.79
N ASP A 30 -10.97 0.73 -11.74
CA ASP A 30 -10.50 1.50 -12.91
C ASP A 30 -8.97 1.51 -13.03
N GLY A 31 -8.26 0.82 -12.15
CA GLY A 31 -6.81 0.76 -12.18
C GLY A 31 -6.10 1.82 -11.37
N ASP A 32 -6.84 2.75 -10.80
CA ASP A 32 -6.25 3.78 -9.94
C ASP A 32 -5.92 3.19 -8.56
N GLU A 33 -5.10 3.89 -7.82
CA GLU A 33 -4.66 3.44 -6.50
C GLU A 33 -4.82 4.56 -5.48
N LEU A 34 -5.24 4.19 -4.27
CA LEU A 34 -5.41 5.14 -3.18
C LEU A 34 -4.79 4.57 -1.90
N PHE A 35 -4.14 5.44 -1.14
CA PHE A 35 -3.75 5.13 0.23
C PHE A 35 -4.49 6.07 1.17
N THR A 36 -5.11 5.50 2.19
CA THR A 36 -5.85 6.25 3.20
C THR A 36 -5.34 5.86 4.56
N TYR A 37 -4.91 6.84 5.37
CA TYR A 37 -4.56 6.57 6.75
C TYR A 37 -5.80 6.13 7.52
N ASP A 38 -5.60 5.17 8.42
CA ASP A 38 -6.67 4.69 9.28
C ASP A 38 -7.11 5.80 10.22
N PHE A 39 -8.43 5.96 10.38
CA PHE A 39 -8.99 7.02 11.20
C PHE A 39 -8.53 6.93 12.66
N GLU A 40 -8.55 5.74 13.22
CA GLU A 40 -8.11 5.54 14.60
C GLU A 40 -6.63 5.80 14.76
N TYR A 41 -5.83 5.42 13.73
CA TYR A 41 -4.40 5.71 13.76
C TYR A 41 -4.14 7.21 13.81
N LEU A 42 -4.88 7.97 12.99
CA LEU A 42 -4.71 9.42 12.95
C LEU A 42 -5.01 10.08 14.29
N LYS A 43 -5.89 9.49 15.08
CA LYS A 43 -6.26 10.00 16.39
C LYS A 43 -5.28 9.58 17.48
N SER A 44 -4.41 8.63 17.18
CA SER A 44 -3.48 8.08 18.15
C SER A 44 -2.37 9.08 18.47
N GLN A 45 -1.95 9.12 19.73
CA GLN A 45 -0.81 9.92 20.11
C GLN A 45 0.50 9.38 19.55
N TYR A 46 0.47 8.15 19.03
CA TYR A 46 1.64 7.51 18.41
C TYR A 46 1.67 7.68 16.90
N ALA A 47 0.71 8.41 16.33
CA ALA A 47 0.61 8.55 14.89
C ALA A 47 1.82 9.27 14.33
N VAL A 48 2.48 8.64 13.37
CA VAL A 48 3.58 9.25 12.62
C VAL A 48 3.38 8.93 11.15
N PRO A 49 3.83 9.82 10.24
CA PRO A 49 3.74 9.52 8.81
C PRO A 49 4.58 8.30 8.47
N ILE A 50 4.09 7.46 7.55
CA ILE A 50 4.88 6.32 7.08
C ILE A 50 5.99 6.78 6.12
N SER A 51 5.91 8.02 5.63
CA SER A 51 6.90 8.60 4.75
C SER A 51 6.79 10.11 4.83
N HIS A 52 7.92 10.81 4.61
CA HIS A 52 7.89 12.26 4.51
C HIS A 52 7.00 12.73 3.36
N ALA A 53 6.86 11.91 2.33
CA ALA A 53 6.02 12.23 1.19
C ALA A 53 4.53 12.03 1.47
N LEU A 54 4.18 11.40 2.59
CA LEU A 54 2.81 11.05 2.94
C LEU A 54 2.48 11.55 4.35
N PRO A 55 2.41 12.88 4.56
CA PRO A 55 2.04 13.41 5.87
C PRO A 55 0.68 12.90 6.34
N LEU A 56 0.47 12.91 7.65
CA LEU A 56 -0.80 12.48 8.23
C LEU A 56 -1.93 13.38 7.76
N ARG A 57 -2.98 12.78 7.21
CA ARG A 57 -4.19 13.50 6.82
C ARG A 57 -5.31 12.50 6.58
N ALA A 58 -6.55 12.98 6.70
CA ALA A 58 -7.72 12.12 6.48
C ALA A 58 -8.00 11.86 5.01
N ASP A 59 -7.62 12.79 4.12
CA ASP A 59 -7.87 12.63 2.70
C ASP A 59 -6.95 11.59 2.09
N PRO A 60 -7.46 10.80 1.13
CA PRO A 60 -6.62 9.78 0.49
C PRO A 60 -5.50 10.40 -0.34
N TYR A 61 -4.44 9.63 -0.50
CA TYR A 61 -3.37 9.94 -1.44
C TYR A 61 -3.57 9.15 -2.72
N GLY A 62 -3.30 9.79 -3.85
CA GLY A 62 -3.43 9.15 -5.15
C GLY A 62 -2.15 8.45 -5.59
N LYS A 63 -2.27 7.75 -6.71
CA LYS A 63 -1.20 6.93 -7.26
C LYS A 63 0.12 7.69 -7.44
N ARG A 64 0.05 8.95 -7.88
CA ARG A 64 1.24 9.75 -8.13
C ARG A 64 2.09 9.91 -6.87
N GLN A 65 1.43 10.15 -5.73
CA GLN A 65 2.14 10.35 -4.47
C GLN A 65 2.60 9.02 -3.87
N LEU A 66 1.89 7.94 -4.16
CA LEU A 66 2.17 6.64 -3.57
C LEU A 66 3.33 5.91 -4.22
N ARG A 67 3.51 6.06 -5.53
CA ARG A 67 4.45 5.25 -6.27
C ARG A 67 5.88 5.34 -5.75
N PRO A 68 6.42 6.55 -5.47
CA PRO A 68 7.80 6.60 -4.97
C PRO A 68 7.97 5.86 -3.66
N PHE A 69 7.00 5.95 -2.76
CA PHE A 69 7.10 5.29 -1.47
C PHE A 69 7.03 3.77 -1.62
N PHE A 70 6.00 3.28 -2.31
CA PHE A 70 5.81 1.83 -2.42
C PHE A 70 6.85 1.17 -3.32
N ALA A 71 7.31 1.88 -4.34
CA ALA A 71 8.41 1.37 -5.16
C ALA A 71 9.68 1.17 -4.34
N GLY A 72 9.90 2.05 -3.36
CA GLY A 72 11.05 1.94 -2.47
C GLY A 72 10.98 0.76 -1.50
N LEU A 73 9.80 0.20 -1.30
CA LEU A 73 9.65 -0.99 -0.46
C LEU A 73 9.93 -2.28 -1.21
N LEU A 74 9.91 -2.22 -2.54
CA LEU A 74 10.16 -3.40 -3.36
C LEU A 74 11.66 -3.67 -3.46
N PRO A 75 12.05 -4.93 -3.68
CA PRO A 75 13.46 -5.24 -3.84
C PRO A 75 14.04 -4.63 -5.10
N GLU A 76 15.36 -4.72 -5.23
CA GLU A 76 16.09 -4.24 -6.41
C GLU A 76 15.54 -4.89 -7.67
N GLU A 77 15.76 -4.22 -8.80
CA GLU A 77 15.19 -4.66 -10.07
C GLU A 77 15.50 -6.11 -10.40
N SER A 78 16.73 -6.55 -10.19
CA SER A 78 17.09 -7.93 -10.49
C SER A 78 16.32 -8.95 -9.64
N GLN A 79 16.14 -8.65 -8.36
CA GLN A 79 15.36 -9.50 -7.48
C GLN A 79 13.88 -9.43 -7.81
N ARG A 80 13.41 -8.23 -8.16
CA ARG A 80 12.02 -8.02 -8.55
C ARG A 80 11.67 -8.88 -9.76
N GLN A 81 12.55 -8.91 -10.77
CA GLN A 81 12.33 -9.72 -11.95
C GLN A 81 12.24 -11.20 -11.63
N ARG A 82 13.09 -11.68 -10.74
CA ARG A 82 13.06 -13.09 -10.33
C ARG A 82 11.78 -13.44 -9.61
N ILE A 83 11.37 -12.58 -8.67
CA ILE A 83 10.15 -12.80 -7.90
C ILE A 83 8.94 -12.77 -8.80
N ALA A 84 8.87 -11.79 -9.69
CA ALA A 84 7.77 -11.68 -10.63
C ALA A 84 7.67 -12.91 -11.53
N SER A 85 8.81 -13.36 -12.05
CA SER A 85 8.85 -14.54 -12.90
C SER A 85 8.41 -15.79 -12.14
N PHE A 86 8.90 -15.94 -10.91
CA PHE A 86 8.56 -17.12 -10.10
C PHE A 86 7.07 -17.16 -9.80
N LEU A 87 6.47 -15.99 -9.54
CA LEU A 87 5.04 -15.89 -9.17
C LEU A 87 4.12 -15.75 -10.37
N GLY A 88 4.67 -15.63 -11.58
CA GLY A 88 3.85 -15.42 -12.76
C GLY A 88 3.26 -14.03 -12.86
N LEU A 89 3.93 -13.05 -12.28
CA LEU A 89 3.48 -11.67 -12.27
C LEU A 89 4.32 -10.80 -13.21
N SER A 90 3.78 -9.65 -13.62
CA SER A 90 4.56 -8.65 -14.33
C SER A 90 5.46 -7.92 -13.35
N GLU A 91 6.71 -7.68 -13.72
CA GLU A 91 7.63 -6.93 -12.86
C GLU A 91 7.22 -5.48 -12.68
N SER A 92 6.32 -4.99 -13.53
CA SER A 92 5.80 -3.62 -13.41
C SER A 92 4.55 -3.55 -12.54
N ASP A 93 4.03 -4.69 -12.08
CA ASP A 93 2.82 -4.73 -11.25
C ASP A 93 3.21 -4.60 -9.78
N ASP A 94 3.49 -3.37 -9.37
CA ASP A 94 3.96 -3.09 -8.02
C ASP A 94 2.96 -3.52 -6.95
N PHE A 95 1.67 -3.35 -7.21
CA PHE A 95 0.64 -3.70 -6.24
C PHE A 95 0.65 -5.21 -5.96
N SER A 96 0.69 -6.03 -7.00
CA SER A 96 0.70 -7.47 -6.83
C SER A 96 1.99 -7.96 -6.19
N LEU A 97 3.12 -7.33 -6.52
CA LEU A 97 4.39 -7.67 -5.89
C LEU A 97 4.38 -7.33 -4.40
N LEU A 98 3.85 -6.18 -4.03
CA LEU A 98 3.73 -5.81 -2.62
C LEU A 98 2.82 -6.80 -1.87
N GLU A 99 1.73 -7.19 -2.50
CA GLU A 99 0.83 -8.16 -1.89
C GLU A 99 1.56 -9.48 -1.62
N ALA A 100 2.38 -9.92 -2.57
CA ALA A 100 3.06 -11.20 -2.46
C ALA A 100 4.17 -11.20 -1.41
N ILE A 101 4.85 -10.08 -1.22
CA ILE A 101 6.02 -10.02 -0.33
C ILE A 101 5.81 -9.14 0.88
N GLY A 102 4.63 -8.53 1.01
CA GLY A 102 4.40 -7.47 2.01
C GLY A 102 4.55 -7.93 3.44
N GLY A 103 4.34 -9.21 3.74
CA GLY A 103 4.50 -9.71 5.09
C GLY A 103 5.95 -9.70 5.56
N GLU A 104 6.89 -9.50 4.65
CA GLU A 104 8.32 -9.50 4.96
C GLU A 104 8.97 -8.15 4.62
N CYS A 105 8.18 -7.09 4.58
CA CYS A 105 8.73 -5.77 4.29
C CYS A 105 9.74 -5.35 5.34
N ALA A 106 10.67 -4.50 4.92
CA ALA A 106 11.73 -4.03 5.79
C ALA A 106 11.18 -3.17 6.92
N GLY A 107 11.86 -3.24 8.07
CA GLY A 107 11.51 -2.43 9.23
C GLY A 107 10.24 -2.91 9.91
N ALA A 108 9.51 -1.98 10.49
CA ALA A 108 8.31 -2.29 11.27
C ALA A 108 7.03 -2.37 10.44
N LEU A 109 7.12 -2.04 9.15
CA LEU A 109 5.94 -2.07 8.27
C LEU A 109 5.63 -3.48 7.79
N THR A 110 4.37 -3.84 7.86
CA THR A 110 3.87 -5.10 7.32
C THR A 110 2.67 -4.80 6.44
N ILE A 111 2.60 -5.44 5.28
CA ILE A 111 1.53 -5.22 4.32
C ILE A 111 0.85 -6.55 4.05
N LEU A 112 -0.43 -6.65 4.37
CA LEU A 112 -1.17 -7.89 4.22
C LEU A 112 -2.42 -7.67 3.39
N ALA A 113 -2.72 -8.64 2.52
CA ALA A 113 -3.95 -8.60 1.76
C ALA A 113 -5.15 -8.79 2.68
N LEU A 114 -6.20 -7.99 2.45
CA LEU A 114 -7.45 -8.19 3.15
C LEU A 114 -8.21 -9.32 2.46
N LEU A 115 -8.42 -10.41 3.20
CA LEU A 115 -9.18 -11.52 2.67
C LEU A 115 -10.65 -11.15 2.71
N GLN A 116 -11.28 -11.18 1.55
CA GLN A 116 -12.71 -10.95 1.45
C GLN A 116 -13.42 -12.28 1.42
N SER A 117 -14.28 -12.44 2.37
CA SER A 117 -15.09 -13.65 2.45
C SER A 117 -16.31 -13.53 1.55
#